data_002a4d117f9bb4f47ccdc6719746b444
#
_entry.id   002a4d117f9bb4f47ccdc6719746b444
#
_cell.length_a   1.000
_cell.length_b   1.000
_cell.length_c   1.000
_cell.angle_alpha   90.00
_cell.angle_beta   90.00
_cell.angle_gamma   90.00
#
_symmetry.space_group_name_H-M   'P 1'
#
loop_
_entity.id
_entity.type
_entity.pdbx_description
1 polymer ?
#
loop_
_entity_poly.entity_id
_entity_poly.type
_entity_poly.pdbx_seq_one_letter_code
_entity_poly.pdbx_strand_id
1 'polypeptide(L)'
;MKSPILKCRFIASAVLAACLSQQASAVSREFENACHNGADARVVFRVVDDMGMPVHNARVNVFFDMIDRSKGRRIVGNTDTNGVFVAEAKTGGILEVEVTGDHHYRSKRKISFIAMGSEHEVSGGKWQPWGGKEDIVLLPIKNPTARRAPSSGWKNTHELNKWIGFDLMKYDFVEPHGIGKVSDMEVMFEWDGAWRQKDYKGMSLRLRFPEKFAGGYYAEMTHGSEYCGVYHAETNGCYKTEFSFSDKVAARDKRGNVTRWDRHFFDPSKVLVIRSRCRYNADGTLESASYFQLRDVKYACDERGAAVRFLSIYNPTPNDTNLEPAL
;
A
#
# COMPACT_ATOMS: atom_id res chain seq x y z
N MET A 1 16.59 -47.52 -51.04
CA MET A 1 16.58 -47.92 -49.61
C MET A 1 16.29 -46.68 -48.76
N LYS A 2 15.07 -46.50 -48.22
CA LYS A 2 14.71 -45.36 -47.40
C LYS A 2 14.97 -45.74 -45.94
N SER A 3 15.77 -44.93 -45.24
CA SER A 3 16.25 -45.12 -43.87
C SER A 3 15.12 -45.13 -42.84
N PRO A 4 15.07 -46.10 -41.91
CA PRO A 4 14.04 -46.17 -40.88
C PRO A 4 14.23 -45.17 -39.73
N ILE A 5 15.25 -44.31 -39.75
CA ILE A 5 15.63 -43.41 -38.65
C ILE A 5 14.71 -42.21 -38.52
N LEU A 6 13.94 -41.84 -39.57
CA LEU A 6 13.10 -40.64 -39.55
C LEU A 6 11.77 -40.81 -38.79
N LYS A 7 11.27 -42.05 -38.65
CA LYS A 7 9.99 -42.30 -37.94
C LYS A 7 10.11 -42.29 -36.41
N CYS A 8 11.26 -42.62 -35.83
CA CYS A 8 11.47 -42.60 -34.39
C CYS A 8 11.57 -41.18 -33.76
N ARG A 9 12.09 -40.20 -34.56
CA ARG A 9 12.22 -38.84 -34.05
C ARG A 9 10.87 -38.11 -33.87
N PHE A 10 9.90 -38.37 -34.73
CA PHE A 10 8.57 -37.76 -34.63
C PHE A 10 7.73 -38.31 -33.45
N ILE A 11 7.89 -39.60 -33.12
CA ILE A 11 7.16 -40.21 -32.02
C ILE A 11 7.71 -39.72 -30.65
N ALA A 12 9.04 -39.60 -30.52
CA ALA A 12 9.66 -39.09 -29.29
C ALA A 12 9.30 -37.63 -29.00
N SER A 13 9.25 -36.78 -30.07
CA SER A 13 8.84 -35.37 -29.91
C SER A 13 7.34 -35.22 -29.55
N ALA A 14 6.47 -36.07 -30.12
CA ALA A 14 5.04 -36.03 -29.78
C ALA A 14 4.75 -36.53 -28.37
N VAL A 15 5.46 -37.54 -27.89
CA VAL A 15 5.34 -38.04 -26.52
C VAL A 15 5.87 -37.02 -25.51
N LEU A 16 6.99 -36.36 -25.79
CA LEU A 16 7.54 -35.30 -24.94
C LEU A 16 6.59 -34.09 -24.86
N ALA A 17 6.02 -33.65 -25.98
CA ALA A 17 5.06 -32.55 -26.01
C ALA A 17 3.75 -32.91 -25.29
N ALA A 18 3.27 -34.15 -25.40
CA ALA A 18 2.10 -34.62 -24.66
C ALA A 18 2.37 -34.70 -23.14
N CYS A 19 3.56 -35.13 -22.72
CA CYS A 19 3.94 -35.14 -21.30
C CYS A 19 4.03 -33.72 -20.72
N LEU A 20 4.62 -32.77 -21.47
CA LEU A 20 4.72 -31.37 -21.03
C LEU A 20 3.34 -30.70 -20.94
N SER A 21 2.44 -30.97 -21.88
CA SER A 21 1.07 -30.43 -21.84
C SER A 21 0.23 -31.03 -20.70
N GLN A 22 0.41 -32.31 -20.38
CA GLN A 22 -0.23 -32.97 -19.24
C GLN A 22 0.30 -32.45 -17.91
N GLN A 23 1.60 -32.18 -17.80
CA GLN A 23 2.16 -31.58 -16.57
C GLN A 23 1.66 -30.15 -16.35
N ALA A 24 1.63 -29.31 -17.40
CA ALA A 24 1.08 -27.94 -17.30
C ALA A 24 -0.40 -27.92 -16.91
N SER A 25 -1.21 -28.88 -17.45
CA SER A 25 -2.63 -28.98 -17.07
C SER A 25 -2.85 -29.53 -15.67
N ALA A 26 -1.95 -30.37 -15.17
CA ALA A 26 -2.00 -30.91 -13.81
C ALA A 26 -1.62 -29.83 -12.77
N VAL A 27 -0.60 -29.04 -13.03
CA VAL A 27 -0.19 -27.90 -12.20
C VAL A 27 -1.34 -26.87 -12.11
N SER A 28 -1.98 -26.55 -13.25
CA SER A 28 -3.14 -25.64 -13.26
C SER A 28 -4.29 -26.15 -12.38
N ARG A 29 -4.62 -27.45 -12.42
CA ARG A 29 -5.67 -28.05 -11.61
C ARG A 29 -5.33 -28.08 -10.12
N GLU A 30 -4.08 -28.39 -9.76
CA GLU A 30 -3.63 -28.37 -8.36
C GLU A 30 -3.71 -26.97 -7.78
N PHE A 31 -3.30 -25.95 -8.53
CA PHE A 31 -3.41 -24.55 -8.13
C PHE A 31 -4.87 -24.10 -7.97
N GLU A 32 -5.74 -24.40 -8.93
CA GLU A 32 -7.17 -24.09 -8.82
C GLU A 32 -7.81 -24.76 -7.60
N ASN A 33 -7.49 -26.04 -7.37
CA ASN A 33 -7.96 -26.76 -6.21
C ASN A 33 -7.47 -26.13 -4.90
N ALA A 34 -6.21 -25.73 -4.84
CA ALA A 34 -5.62 -25.05 -3.69
C ALA A 34 -6.28 -23.71 -3.39
N CYS A 35 -6.61 -22.93 -4.43
CA CYS A 35 -7.35 -21.68 -4.26
C CYS A 35 -8.74 -21.92 -3.67
N HIS A 36 -9.48 -22.97 -4.09
CA HIS A 36 -10.85 -23.22 -3.67
C HIS A 36 -10.94 -24.00 -2.35
N ASN A 37 -10.15 -25.06 -2.22
CA ASN A 37 -10.22 -26.03 -1.10
C ASN A 37 -9.10 -25.84 -0.08
N GLY A 38 -8.15 -24.95 -0.37
CA GLY A 38 -6.96 -24.70 0.43
C GLY A 38 -5.87 -25.75 0.21
N ALA A 39 -4.64 -25.31 0.30
CA ALA A 39 -3.44 -26.13 0.43
C ALA A 39 -2.70 -25.78 1.72
N ASP A 40 -1.84 -26.67 2.21
CA ASP A 40 -1.05 -26.41 3.40
C ASP A 40 -0.02 -25.31 3.11
N ALA A 41 0.09 -24.34 4.02
CA ALA A 41 1.09 -23.28 3.98
C ALA A 41 1.88 -23.26 5.28
N ARG A 42 3.19 -23.06 5.17
CA ARG A 42 4.09 -22.86 6.31
C ARG A 42 4.90 -21.61 6.08
N VAL A 43 4.90 -20.69 7.06
CA VAL A 43 5.66 -19.43 7.00
C VAL A 43 6.48 -19.29 8.28
N VAL A 44 7.72 -18.87 8.13
CA VAL A 44 8.63 -18.55 9.23
C VAL A 44 8.72 -17.02 9.33
N PHE A 45 8.11 -16.45 10.35
CA PHE A 45 8.19 -15.02 10.63
C PHE A 45 9.43 -14.73 11.46
N ARG A 46 10.20 -13.72 11.03
CA ARG A 46 11.26 -13.14 11.82
C ARG A 46 10.84 -11.71 12.19
N VAL A 47 10.60 -11.47 13.47
CA VAL A 47 10.18 -10.18 14.00
C VAL A 47 11.41 -9.46 14.53
N VAL A 48 11.66 -8.27 13.98
CA VAL A 48 12.79 -7.41 14.32
C VAL A 48 12.32 -5.98 14.60
N ASP A 49 13.12 -5.20 15.31
CA ASP A 49 12.92 -3.76 15.47
C ASP A 49 13.46 -2.94 14.27
N ASP A 50 13.43 -1.62 14.37
CA ASP A 50 13.95 -0.68 13.34
C ASP A 50 15.49 -0.71 13.20
N MET A 51 16.20 -1.34 14.13
CA MET A 51 17.64 -1.57 14.08
C MET A 51 18.00 -3.00 13.61
N GLY A 52 16.99 -3.82 13.30
CA GLY A 52 17.17 -5.23 12.89
C GLY A 52 17.41 -6.20 14.06
N MET A 53 17.25 -5.76 15.31
CA MET A 53 17.39 -6.61 16.49
C MET A 53 16.15 -7.48 16.68
N PRO A 54 16.30 -8.76 17.06
CA PRO A 54 15.18 -9.66 17.31
C PRO A 54 14.24 -9.14 18.41
N VAL A 55 12.95 -9.12 18.15
CA VAL A 55 11.93 -8.82 19.17
C VAL A 55 11.44 -10.12 19.77
N HIS A 56 11.92 -10.40 20.98
CA HIS A 56 11.51 -11.57 21.77
C HIS A 56 10.10 -11.35 22.35
N ASN A 57 9.35 -12.46 22.49
CA ASN A 57 8.00 -12.48 23.09
C ASN A 57 6.98 -11.55 22.38
N ALA A 58 7.22 -11.16 21.13
CA ALA A 58 6.22 -10.47 20.34
C ALA A 58 5.06 -11.41 20.03
N ARG A 59 3.83 -10.95 20.28
CA ARG A 59 2.62 -11.73 19.97
C ARG A 59 2.33 -11.70 18.49
N VAL A 60 2.36 -12.86 17.85
CA VAL A 60 2.07 -13.06 16.43
C VAL A 60 0.70 -13.71 16.27
N ASN A 61 -0.14 -13.12 15.44
CA ASN A 61 -1.48 -13.59 15.13
C ASN A 61 -1.60 -13.72 13.62
N VAL A 62 -1.69 -14.94 13.12
CA VAL A 62 -1.78 -15.23 11.68
C VAL A 62 -3.14 -15.81 11.37
N PHE A 63 -3.85 -15.18 10.44
CA PHE A 63 -5.11 -15.69 9.90
C PHE A 63 -4.84 -16.27 8.51
N PHE A 64 -5.05 -17.59 8.37
CA PHE A 64 -5.00 -18.31 7.11
C PHE A 64 -6.37 -18.21 6.45
N ASP A 65 -6.47 -17.35 5.43
CA ASP A 65 -7.73 -17.05 4.77
C ASP A 65 -8.16 -18.15 3.80
N MET A 66 -9.45 -18.37 3.71
CA MET A 66 -10.10 -19.30 2.77
C MET A 66 -11.18 -18.54 2.01
N ILE A 67 -11.58 -18.99 0.82
CA ILE A 67 -12.70 -18.40 0.08
C ILE A 67 -13.94 -18.34 0.97
N ASP A 68 -14.25 -19.45 1.65
CA ASP A 68 -15.21 -19.45 2.76
C ASP A 68 -14.46 -19.06 4.05
N ARG A 69 -14.52 -17.79 4.41
CA ARG A 69 -13.81 -17.25 5.58
C ARG A 69 -14.15 -17.95 6.90
N SER A 70 -15.30 -18.63 6.98
CA SER A 70 -15.67 -19.43 8.16
C SER A 70 -14.76 -20.65 8.36
N LYS A 71 -14.11 -21.11 7.31
CA LYS A 71 -13.13 -22.21 7.32
C LYS A 71 -11.69 -21.74 7.53
N GLY A 72 -11.48 -20.43 7.55
CA GLY A 72 -10.17 -19.85 7.84
C GLY A 72 -9.68 -20.24 9.23
N ARG A 73 -8.37 -20.37 9.38
CA ARG A 73 -7.74 -20.77 10.63
C ARG A 73 -6.85 -19.67 11.18
N ARG A 74 -6.95 -19.45 12.49
CA ARG A 74 -6.13 -18.51 13.23
C ARG A 74 -5.10 -19.24 14.06
N ILE A 75 -3.82 -18.87 13.89
CA ILE A 75 -2.69 -19.35 14.69
C ILE A 75 -2.15 -18.17 15.48
N VAL A 76 -2.02 -18.33 16.79
CA VAL A 76 -1.53 -17.28 17.69
C VAL A 76 -0.43 -17.86 18.56
N GLY A 77 0.64 -17.10 18.74
CA GLY A 77 1.74 -17.45 19.63
C GLY A 77 2.70 -16.28 19.80
N ASN A 78 3.83 -16.53 20.43
CA ASN A 78 4.84 -15.50 20.66
C ASN A 78 6.15 -15.89 19.97
N THR A 79 6.95 -14.90 19.59
CA THR A 79 8.30 -15.13 19.07
C THR A 79 9.23 -15.69 20.14
N ASP A 80 10.17 -16.52 19.71
CA ASP A 80 11.25 -17.02 20.54
C ASP A 80 12.32 -15.93 20.82
N THR A 81 13.42 -16.32 21.47
CA THR A 81 14.54 -15.43 21.79
C THR A 81 15.26 -14.86 20.57
N ASN A 82 15.10 -15.49 19.40
CA ASN A 82 15.66 -15.04 18.12
C ASN A 82 14.65 -14.21 17.31
N GLY A 83 13.49 -13.87 17.91
CA GLY A 83 12.42 -13.18 17.22
C GLY A 83 11.65 -14.03 16.21
N VAL A 84 11.74 -15.38 16.29
CA VAL A 84 11.17 -16.29 15.30
C VAL A 84 9.85 -16.88 15.78
N PHE A 85 8.87 -16.93 14.87
CA PHE A 85 7.60 -17.63 15.03
C PHE A 85 7.26 -18.40 13.76
N VAL A 86 6.81 -19.65 13.89
CA VAL A 86 6.40 -20.49 12.76
C VAL A 86 4.90 -20.72 12.81
N ALA A 87 4.23 -20.45 11.70
CA ALA A 87 2.81 -20.72 11.53
C ALA A 87 2.57 -21.70 10.38
N GLU A 88 1.67 -22.66 10.58
CA GLU A 88 1.33 -23.68 9.60
C GLU A 88 -0.17 -23.98 9.66
N ALA A 89 -0.87 -23.83 8.53
CA ALA A 89 -2.26 -24.26 8.35
C ALA A 89 -2.65 -24.24 6.86
N LYS A 90 -3.86 -24.73 6.54
CA LYS A 90 -4.44 -24.61 5.20
C LYS A 90 -4.88 -23.20 4.91
N THR A 91 -4.64 -22.74 3.67
CA THR A 91 -5.12 -21.46 3.17
C THR A 91 -5.48 -21.55 1.68
N GLY A 92 -6.43 -20.71 1.24
CA GLY A 92 -6.71 -20.46 -0.17
C GLY A 92 -5.66 -19.58 -0.87
N GLY A 93 -4.49 -19.37 -0.24
CA GLY A 93 -3.36 -18.64 -0.80
C GLY A 93 -3.12 -17.24 -0.23
N ILE A 94 -3.87 -16.85 0.81
CA ILE A 94 -3.71 -15.55 1.46
C ILE A 94 -3.56 -15.72 2.97
N LEU A 95 -2.63 -14.97 3.55
CA LEU A 95 -2.45 -14.85 5.00
C LEU A 95 -2.57 -13.39 5.40
N GLU A 96 -3.23 -13.14 6.54
CA GLU A 96 -3.19 -11.86 7.24
C GLU A 96 -2.41 -12.05 8.55
N VAL A 97 -1.32 -11.32 8.73
CA VAL A 97 -0.52 -11.38 9.93
C VAL A 97 -0.59 -10.06 10.68
N GLU A 98 -0.79 -10.15 12.00
CA GLU A 98 -0.72 -9.02 12.92
C GLU A 98 0.28 -9.36 14.01
N VAL A 99 1.21 -8.44 14.27
CA VAL A 99 2.24 -8.60 15.29
C VAL A 99 2.19 -7.42 16.26
N THR A 100 2.23 -7.71 17.54
CA THR A 100 2.30 -6.72 18.63
C THR A 100 3.45 -7.07 19.56
N GLY A 101 4.15 -6.05 20.05
CA GLY A 101 5.23 -6.18 21.03
C GLY A 101 5.09 -5.09 22.09
N ASP A 102 5.61 -5.35 23.28
CA ASP A 102 5.65 -4.34 24.35
C ASP A 102 6.47 -3.12 23.87
N HIS A 103 5.94 -1.93 24.09
CA HIS A 103 6.56 -0.67 23.64
C HIS A 103 6.83 -0.58 22.13
N HIS A 104 6.04 -1.29 21.30
CA HIS A 104 6.12 -1.22 19.85
C HIS A 104 4.77 -0.90 19.22
N TYR A 105 4.81 -0.22 18.07
CA TYR A 105 3.63 -0.06 17.23
C TYR A 105 3.23 -1.39 16.63
N ARG A 106 1.93 -1.65 16.62
CA ARG A 106 1.38 -2.84 15.95
C ARG A 106 1.72 -2.84 14.47
N SER A 107 2.14 -3.99 13.95
CA SER A 107 2.41 -4.21 12.54
C SER A 107 1.39 -5.16 11.95
N LYS A 108 0.88 -4.86 10.75
CA LYS A 108 0.02 -5.73 9.98
C LYS A 108 0.55 -5.92 8.57
N ARG A 109 0.46 -7.14 8.07
CA ARG A 109 0.87 -7.47 6.71
C ARG A 109 -0.08 -8.49 6.10
N LYS A 110 -0.28 -8.38 4.80
CA LYS A 110 -0.94 -9.39 3.98
C LYS A 110 0.10 -10.07 3.11
N ILE A 111 0.13 -11.40 3.15
CA ILE A 111 1.02 -12.23 2.35
C ILE A 111 0.15 -13.00 1.37
N SER A 112 0.52 -13.01 0.09
CA SER A 112 -0.19 -13.71 -0.95
C SER A 112 0.74 -14.70 -1.64
N PHE A 113 0.36 -15.97 -1.66
CA PHE A 113 0.97 -16.99 -2.51
C PHE A 113 0.43 -16.89 -3.95
N ILE A 114 -0.70 -16.19 -4.13
CA ILE A 114 -1.36 -15.95 -5.41
C ILE A 114 -0.91 -14.58 -5.92
N ALA A 115 0.30 -14.46 -6.43
CA ALA A 115 0.73 -13.23 -7.08
C ALA A 115 0.83 -13.48 -8.58
N MET A 116 0.15 -12.66 -9.39
CA MET A 116 0.26 -12.74 -10.84
C MET A 116 1.72 -12.59 -11.26
N GLY A 117 2.28 -13.63 -11.87
CA GLY A 117 3.68 -13.64 -12.33
C GLY A 117 4.71 -14.00 -11.26
N SER A 118 4.31 -14.48 -10.08
CA SER A 118 5.24 -15.02 -9.09
C SER A 118 5.47 -16.51 -9.30
N GLU A 119 6.68 -16.98 -8.98
CA GLU A 119 7.08 -18.40 -9.02
C GLU A 119 6.44 -19.24 -7.88
N HIS A 120 5.44 -18.71 -7.21
CA HIS A 120 4.75 -19.38 -6.11
C HIS A 120 3.71 -20.32 -6.67
N GLU A 121 4.07 -21.58 -6.75
CA GLU A 121 3.20 -22.66 -7.20
C GLU A 121 2.79 -23.54 -6.02
N VAL A 122 1.71 -24.27 -6.19
CA VAL A 122 1.33 -25.36 -5.30
C VAL A 122 2.02 -26.63 -5.80
N SER A 123 2.68 -27.34 -4.90
CA SER A 123 3.32 -28.61 -5.21
C SER A 123 3.06 -29.62 -4.08
N GLY A 124 2.51 -30.77 -4.41
CA GLY A 124 2.16 -31.82 -3.46
C GLY A 124 1.19 -31.36 -2.37
N GLY A 125 0.19 -30.53 -2.72
CA GLY A 125 -0.79 -30.00 -1.80
C GLY A 125 -0.26 -28.90 -0.87
N LYS A 126 0.91 -28.32 -1.18
CA LYS A 126 1.56 -27.30 -0.34
C LYS A 126 1.87 -26.05 -1.15
N TRP A 127 1.56 -24.88 -0.57
CA TRP A 127 1.99 -23.58 -1.12
C TRP A 127 3.51 -23.44 -1.05
N GLN A 128 4.09 -22.91 -2.11
CA GLN A 128 5.52 -22.67 -2.24
C GLN A 128 5.85 -21.17 -2.09
N PRO A 129 7.03 -20.83 -1.53
CA PRO A 129 8.01 -21.70 -0.91
C PRO A 129 7.54 -22.25 0.44
N TRP A 130 7.66 -23.55 0.64
CA TRP A 130 7.31 -24.17 1.93
C TRP A 130 8.27 -23.73 3.02
N GLY A 131 7.75 -23.07 4.06
CA GLY A 131 8.58 -22.47 5.10
C GLY A 131 9.31 -21.21 4.66
N GLY A 132 8.75 -20.49 3.70
CA GLY A 132 9.26 -19.17 3.29
C GLY A 132 9.44 -18.23 4.49
N LYS A 133 10.51 -17.43 4.46
CA LYS A 133 10.83 -16.47 5.53
C LYS A 133 10.22 -15.11 5.23
N GLU A 134 9.57 -14.52 6.23
CA GLU A 134 8.94 -13.20 6.17
C GLU A 134 9.45 -12.34 7.34
N ASP A 135 10.11 -11.24 7.03
CA ASP A 135 10.57 -10.29 8.02
C ASP A 135 9.44 -9.30 8.36
N ILE A 136 9.12 -9.19 9.65
CA ILE A 136 8.16 -8.21 10.18
C ILE A 136 8.93 -7.22 11.05
N VAL A 137 8.91 -5.96 10.66
CA VAL A 137 9.52 -4.89 11.45
C VAL A 137 8.48 -4.33 12.42
N LEU A 138 8.81 -4.31 13.71
CA LEU A 138 8.08 -3.59 14.75
C LEU A 138 8.81 -2.29 15.08
N LEU A 139 8.11 -1.17 14.89
CA LEU A 139 8.66 0.14 15.24
C LEU A 139 8.53 0.39 16.73
N PRO A 140 9.62 0.67 17.48
CA PRO A 140 9.54 1.00 18.89
C PRO A 140 8.82 2.34 19.10
N ILE A 141 8.08 2.46 20.20
CA ILE A 141 7.49 3.71 20.67
C ILE A 141 8.59 4.49 21.39
N LYS A 142 8.95 5.67 20.86
CA LYS A 142 10.06 6.51 21.35
C LYS A 142 9.56 7.74 22.10
N ASN A 143 8.88 8.65 21.40
CA ASN A 143 8.35 9.90 21.95
C ASN A 143 7.07 10.31 21.21
N PRO A 144 5.92 9.67 21.44
CA PRO A 144 4.70 9.85 20.68
C PRO A 144 4.00 11.18 21.04
N THR A 145 4.30 12.26 20.32
CA THR A 145 3.74 13.61 20.52
C THR A 145 2.80 14.05 19.39
N ALA A 146 2.94 13.48 18.21
CA ALA A 146 2.10 13.83 17.08
C ALA A 146 0.68 13.30 17.22
N ARG A 147 -0.26 13.97 16.56
CA ARG A 147 -1.70 13.65 16.61
C ARG A 147 -2.15 13.10 15.26
N ARG A 148 -3.15 12.24 15.29
CA ARG A 148 -3.91 11.88 14.10
C ARG A 148 -4.96 12.93 13.82
N ALA A 149 -5.22 13.18 12.54
CA ALA A 149 -6.38 13.97 12.17
C ALA A 149 -7.68 13.31 12.69
N PRO A 150 -8.71 14.11 13.00
CA PRO A 150 -9.94 13.62 13.66
C PRO A 150 -10.72 12.61 12.82
N SER A 151 -10.47 12.52 11.52
CA SER A 151 -11.16 11.64 10.60
C SER A 151 -10.18 11.07 9.58
N SER A 152 -10.44 9.84 9.11
CA SER A 152 -9.77 9.20 7.97
C SER A 152 -10.79 8.79 6.89
N GLY A 153 -12.01 9.34 6.96
CA GLY A 153 -13.09 9.08 6.00
C GLY A 153 -12.90 9.84 4.68
N TRP A 154 -13.74 9.50 3.70
CA TRP A 154 -13.82 10.24 2.45
C TRP A 154 -14.31 11.66 2.67
N LYS A 155 -13.63 12.63 2.08
CA LYS A 155 -14.05 14.02 2.00
C LYS A 155 -14.49 14.31 0.57
N ASN A 156 -15.74 14.75 0.43
CA ASN A 156 -16.40 14.96 -0.85
C ASN A 156 -16.44 16.46 -1.20
N THR A 157 -16.37 16.74 -2.50
CA THR A 157 -16.57 18.07 -3.07
C THR A 157 -17.29 17.96 -4.41
N HIS A 158 -18.01 19.03 -4.81
CA HIS A 158 -18.57 19.15 -6.14
C HIS A 158 -17.64 19.90 -7.10
N GLU A 159 -16.51 20.41 -6.60
CA GLU A 159 -15.56 21.17 -7.42
C GLU A 159 -14.65 20.23 -8.21
N LEU A 160 -14.72 20.38 -9.54
CA LEU A 160 -13.85 19.69 -10.49
C LEU A 160 -13.05 20.73 -11.27
N ASN A 161 -11.82 20.39 -11.65
CA ASN A 161 -10.93 21.22 -12.46
C ASN A 161 -10.62 22.59 -11.83
N LYS A 162 -10.72 22.70 -10.51
CA LYS A 162 -10.40 23.89 -9.72
C LYS A 162 -9.54 23.54 -8.52
N TRP A 163 -8.65 24.45 -8.15
CA TRP A 163 -7.89 24.35 -6.92
C TRP A 163 -8.77 24.75 -5.73
N ILE A 164 -8.83 23.89 -4.73
CA ILE A 164 -9.53 24.13 -3.46
C ILE A 164 -8.60 23.81 -2.29
N GLY A 165 -8.63 24.65 -1.24
CA GLY A 165 -7.81 24.48 -0.06
C GLY A 165 -8.24 23.27 0.78
N PHE A 166 -7.29 22.62 1.44
CA PHE A 166 -7.52 21.53 2.37
C PHE A 166 -6.77 21.79 3.69
N ASP A 167 -7.50 21.76 4.81
CA ASP A 167 -6.96 21.90 6.16
C ASP A 167 -6.61 20.51 6.72
N LEU A 168 -5.34 20.22 6.82
CA LEU A 168 -4.85 18.90 7.28
C LEU A 168 -5.13 18.64 8.76
N MET A 169 -5.17 19.69 9.60
CA MET A 169 -5.48 19.53 11.02
C MET A 169 -6.98 19.29 11.27
N LYS A 170 -7.86 19.94 10.49
CA LYS A 170 -9.30 19.72 10.53
C LYS A 170 -9.73 18.50 9.72
N TYR A 171 -8.86 18.04 8.82
CA TYR A 171 -9.14 16.98 7.86
C TYR A 171 -10.39 17.31 7.03
N ASP A 172 -10.44 18.52 6.46
CA ASP A 172 -11.55 18.95 5.63
C ASP A 172 -11.13 20.03 4.63
N PHE A 173 -11.94 20.21 3.59
CA PHE A 173 -11.78 21.34 2.68
C PHE A 173 -11.96 22.67 3.42
N VAL A 174 -11.28 23.70 2.93
CA VAL A 174 -11.42 25.05 3.46
C VAL A 174 -12.76 25.64 3.00
N GLU A 175 -13.36 26.48 3.85
CA GLU A 175 -14.59 27.22 3.50
C GLU A 175 -14.47 27.90 2.13
N PRO A 176 -15.55 27.89 1.31
CA PRO A 176 -16.92 27.42 1.58
C PRO A 176 -17.13 25.91 1.29
N HIS A 177 -16.10 25.14 0.95
CA HIS A 177 -16.21 23.74 0.49
C HIS A 177 -16.22 22.73 1.65
N GLY A 178 -15.89 23.15 2.86
CA GLY A 178 -15.85 22.37 4.09
C GLY A 178 -15.76 23.27 5.32
N ILE A 179 -15.29 22.70 6.45
CA ILE A 179 -15.16 23.42 7.74
C ILE A 179 -13.70 23.82 8.06
N GLY A 180 -12.77 23.54 7.15
CA GLY A 180 -11.37 23.92 7.28
C GLY A 180 -11.19 25.45 7.28
N LYS A 181 -10.15 25.93 7.94
CA LYS A 181 -9.85 27.37 8.08
C LYS A 181 -8.52 27.76 7.44
N VAL A 182 -7.59 26.81 7.35
CA VAL A 182 -6.24 27.05 6.86
C VAL A 182 -5.98 26.12 5.67
N SER A 183 -5.51 26.67 4.56
CA SER A 183 -5.12 25.88 3.40
C SER A 183 -3.70 25.36 3.59
N ASP A 184 -3.55 24.16 4.16
CA ASP A 184 -2.27 23.51 4.31
C ASP A 184 -1.71 23.02 2.98
N MET A 185 -2.59 22.65 2.09
CA MET A 185 -2.34 22.31 0.69
C MET A 185 -3.58 22.66 -0.13
N GLU A 186 -3.41 22.80 -1.43
CA GLU A 186 -4.53 22.86 -2.38
C GLU A 186 -4.63 21.55 -3.15
N VAL A 187 -5.86 21.13 -3.41
CA VAL A 187 -6.16 19.92 -4.18
C VAL A 187 -6.96 20.31 -5.43
N MET A 188 -6.72 19.62 -6.53
CA MET A 188 -7.51 19.73 -7.74
C MET A 188 -7.82 18.32 -8.25
N PHE A 189 -9.09 18.10 -8.50
CA PHE A 189 -9.58 16.88 -9.14
C PHE A 189 -9.84 17.17 -10.60
N GLU A 190 -9.07 16.57 -11.47
CA GLU A 190 -9.29 16.67 -12.90
C GLU A 190 -10.16 15.51 -13.37
N TRP A 191 -11.19 15.83 -14.12
CA TRP A 191 -12.12 14.89 -14.71
C TRP A 191 -12.27 15.20 -16.19
N ASP A 192 -12.08 14.21 -17.04
CA ASP A 192 -12.13 14.36 -18.50
C ASP A 192 -13.01 13.31 -19.14
N GLY A 193 -14.21 13.73 -19.56
CA GLY A 193 -15.22 12.89 -20.19
C GLY A 193 -16.16 12.16 -19.24
N ALA A 194 -17.26 11.61 -19.73
CA ALA A 194 -18.19 10.84 -18.92
C ALA A 194 -17.75 9.38 -18.80
N TRP A 195 -17.77 8.85 -17.58
CA TRP A 195 -17.26 7.51 -17.22
C TRP A 195 -17.62 6.37 -18.20
N ARG A 196 -18.81 6.38 -18.76
CA ARG A 196 -19.27 5.35 -19.68
C ARG A 196 -19.20 5.73 -21.15
N GLN A 197 -18.68 6.92 -21.47
CA GLN A 197 -18.60 7.39 -22.85
C GLN A 197 -17.26 7.03 -23.48
N LYS A 198 -17.25 6.91 -24.81
CA LYS A 198 -16.05 6.58 -25.58
C LYS A 198 -14.98 7.67 -25.51
N ASP A 199 -15.34 8.86 -25.10
CA ASP A 199 -14.46 10.04 -24.94
C ASP A 199 -13.84 10.17 -23.54
N TYR A 200 -14.23 9.32 -22.56
CA TYR A 200 -13.62 9.34 -21.24
C TYR A 200 -12.10 9.13 -21.32
N LYS A 201 -11.35 10.09 -20.82
CA LYS A 201 -9.88 10.07 -20.87
C LYS A 201 -9.23 9.75 -19.53
N GLY A 202 -9.98 9.87 -18.45
CA GLY A 202 -9.48 9.52 -17.13
C GLY A 202 -9.76 10.56 -16.05
N MET A 203 -9.13 10.34 -14.90
CA MET A 203 -9.18 11.24 -13.77
C MET A 203 -7.79 11.43 -13.17
N SER A 204 -7.59 12.57 -12.49
CA SER A 204 -6.37 12.79 -11.70
C SER A 204 -6.65 13.57 -10.42
N LEU A 205 -5.78 13.39 -9.44
CA LEU A 205 -5.67 14.22 -8.25
C LEU A 205 -4.32 14.96 -8.33
N ARG A 206 -4.36 16.28 -8.23
CA ARG A 206 -3.15 17.09 -8.06
C ARG A 206 -3.16 17.75 -6.69
N LEU A 207 -2.00 17.79 -6.07
CA LEU A 207 -1.74 18.49 -4.82
C LEU A 207 -0.72 19.58 -5.10
N ARG A 208 -0.93 20.80 -4.57
CA ARG A 208 0.08 21.86 -4.61
C ARG A 208 0.18 22.59 -3.27
N PHE A 209 1.33 23.20 -3.06
CA PHE A 209 1.68 23.95 -1.87
C PHE A 209 2.10 25.36 -2.29
N PRO A 210 1.15 26.32 -2.38
CA PRO A 210 1.41 27.65 -2.93
C PRO A 210 2.17 28.57 -1.96
N GLU A 211 2.19 28.25 -0.67
CA GLU A 211 2.88 29.03 0.35
C GLU A 211 4.41 28.88 0.21
N LYS A 212 5.12 29.98 0.38
CA LYS A 212 6.60 29.99 0.35
C LYS A 212 7.14 29.02 1.40
N PHE A 213 8.16 28.22 1.06
CA PHE A 213 8.75 27.15 1.86
C PHE A 213 7.82 25.97 2.17
N ALA A 214 6.52 26.02 1.87
CA ALA A 214 5.65 24.86 1.96
C ALA A 214 5.96 23.86 0.84
N GLY A 215 5.63 22.60 1.09
CA GLY A 215 5.85 21.54 0.13
C GLY A 215 5.82 20.17 0.77
N GLY A 216 6.16 19.16 -0.02
CA GLY A 216 6.27 17.79 0.46
C GLY A 216 7.43 17.03 -0.14
N TYR A 217 7.75 15.89 0.45
CA TYR A 217 8.67 14.90 -0.08
C TYR A 217 8.22 13.49 0.29
N TYR A 218 8.58 12.52 -0.55
CA TYR A 218 8.35 11.12 -0.22
C TYR A 218 9.45 10.59 0.68
N ALA A 219 9.05 9.93 1.76
CA ALA A 219 9.91 9.13 2.60
C ALA A 219 9.48 7.66 2.53
N GLU A 220 10.43 6.75 2.65
CA GLU A 220 10.14 5.33 2.75
C GLU A 220 9.43 5.05 4.07
N MET A 221 8.34 4.30 3.99
CA MET A 221 7.65 3.83 5.20
C MET A 221 8.38 2.61 5.74
N THR A 222 8.70 2.59 7.01
CA THR A 222 9.16 1.36 7.64
C THR A 222 8.06 0.32 7.56
N HIS A 223 8.36 -0.80 6.91
CA HIS A 223 7.39 -1.82 6.56
C HIS A 223 6.57 -2.29 7.76
N GLY A 224 5.26 -2.32 7.58
CA GLY A 224 4.33 -3.03 8.41
C GLY A 224 3.65 -2.25 9.52
N SER A 225 4.14 -1.08 9.94
CA SER A 225 3.46 -0.31 10.99
C SER A 225 2.21 0.39 10.47
N GLU A 226 1.07 0.15 11.09
CA GLU A 226 -0.17 0.88 10.79
C GLU A 226 -0.14 2.33 11.29
N TYR A 227 0.79 2.67 12.18
CA TYR A 227 0.71 3.88 12.97
C TYR A 227 1.81 4.89 12.69
N CYS A 228 3.03 4.45 12.38
CA CYS A 228 4.15 5.34 12.15
C CYS A 228 4.72 5.13 10.74
N GLY A 229 4.81 6.23 9.97
CA GLY A 229 5.48 6.24 8.68
C GLY A 229 6.93 6.66 8.82
N VAL A 230 7.15 7.84 9.41
CA VAL A 230 8.45 8.36 9.80
C VAL A 230 8.36 8.96 11.21
N TYR A 231 9.46 8.91 11.96
CA TYR A 231 9.52 9.51 13.29
C TYR A 231 9.66 11.04 13.23
N HIS A 232 10.46 11.54 12.29
CA HIS A 232 10.74 12.97 12.17
C HIS A 232 10.69 13.42 10.71
N ALA A 233 10.20 14.65 10.52
CA ALA A 233 10.33 15.36 9.25
C ALA A 233 11.76 15.92 9.10
N GLU A 234 12.27 15.93 7.87
CA GLU A 234 13.53 16.58 7.54
C GLU A 234 13.32 18.09 7.38
N THR A 235 14.08 18.90 8.11
CA THR A 235 13.99 20.37 8.00
C THR A 235 14.59 20.90 6.71
N ASN A 236 15.66 20.26 6.21
CA ASN A 236 16.40 20.65 5.01
C ASN A 236 16.09 19.77 3.79
N GLY A 237 14.99 19.02 3.81
CA GLY A 237 14.60 18.15 2.73
C GLY A 237 14.26 18.90 1.44
N CYS A 238 14.37 18.21 0.31
CA CYS A 238 13.93 18.71 -1.00
C CYS A 238 12.40 18.74 -1.08
N TYR A 239 11.76 19.75 -0.54
CA TYR A 239 10.32 19.94 -0.57
C TYR A 239 9.88 20.34 -1.98
N LYS A 240 9.06 19.50 -2.62
CA LYS A 240 8.43 19.76 -3.90
C LYS A 240 7.10 20.48 -3.68
N THR A 241 6.79 21.41 -4.56
CA THR A 241 5.56 22.21 -4.48
C THR A 241 4.34 21.56 -5.12
N GLU A 242 4.53 20.47 -5.88
CA GLU A 242 3.42 19.79 -6.55
C GLU A 242 3.60 18.26 -6.58
N PHE A 243 2.46 17.55 -6.53
CA PHE A 243 2.33 16.10 -6.73
C PHE A 243 1.12 15.80 -7.61
N SER A 244 1.18 14.71 -8.37
CA SER A 244 0.09 14.30 -9.25
C SER A 244 -0.10 12.78 -9.21
N PHE A 245 -1.35 12.37 -9.16
CA PHE A 245 -1.79 10.99 -9.23
C PHE A 245 -2.82 10.87 -10.34
N SER A 246 -2.78 9.80 -11.13
CA SER A 246 -3.67 9.68 -12.27
C SER A 246 -4.11 8.25 -12.55
N ASP A 247 -5.32 8.13 -13.11
CA ASP A 247 -5.86 6.92 -13.74
C ASP A 247 -6.39 7.32 -15.11
N LYS A 248 -5.54 7.24 -16.14
CA LYS A 248 -5.81 7.74 -17.49
C LYS A 248 -5.93 6.60 -18.49
N VAL A 249 -6.81 6.78 -19.47
CA VAL A 249 -6.92 5.85 -20.61
C VAL A 249 -5.72 6.03 -21.52
N ALA A 250 -4.89 4.99 -21.66
CA ALA A 250 -3.70 5.00 -22.51
C ALA A 250 -3.96 4.47 -23.92
N ALA A 251 -4.90 3.52 -24.08
CA ALA A 251 -5.26 3.00 -25.38
C ALA A 251 -6.69 2.44 -25.40
N ARG A 252 -7.28 2.48 -26.62
CA ARG A 252 -8.59 1.89 -26.91
C ARG A 252 -8.53 1.01 -28.16
N ASP A 253 -9.40 0.01 -28.24
CA ASP A 253 -9.61 -0.77 -29.45
C ASP A 253 -10.44 -0.02 -30.50
N LYS A 254 -10.62 -0.63 -31.69
CA LYS A 254 -11.43 -0.08 -32.80
C LYS A 254 -12.92 0.11 -32.43
N ARG A 255 -13.39 -0.56 -31.35
CA ARG A 255 -14.78 -0.47 -30.85
C ARG A 255 -14.92 0.60 -29.78
N GLY A 256 -13.79 1.20 -29.32
CA GLY A 256 -13.74 2.22 -28.27
C GLY A 256 -13.60 1.64 -26.85
N ASN A 257 -13.41 0.32 -26.68
CA ASN A 257 -13.16 -0.26 -25.38
C ASN A 257 -11.74 0.07 -24.91
N VAL A 258 -11.59 0.37 -23.63
CA VAL A 258 -10.27 0.64 -23.04
C VAL A 258 -9.46 -0.65 -23.02
N THR A 259 -8.27 -0.62 -23.64
CA THR A 259 -7.35 -1.75 -23.71
C THR A 259 -6.12 -1.56 -22.83
N ARG A 260 -5.81 -0.32 -22.46
CA ARG A 260 -4.68 -0.01 -21.60
C ARG A 260 -4.97 1.25 -20.76
N TRP A 261 -4.61 1.18 -19.49
CA TRP A 261 -4.60 2.30 -18.56
C TRP A 261 -3.18 2.76 -18.28
N ASP A 262 -3.00 4.05 -18.08
CA ASP A 262 -1.79 4.68 -17.55
C ASP A 262 -2.12 5.16 -16.13
N ARG A 263 -1.50 4.52 -15.13
CA ARG A 263 -1.86 4.66 -13.72
C ARG A 263 -0.67 5.09 -12.89
N HIS A 264 -0.79 6.24 -12.25
CA HIS A 264 0.16 6.76 -11.29
C HIS A 264 -0.55 6.97 -9.96
N PHE A 265 -0.59 5.93 -9.14
CA PHE A 265 -1.19 5.99 -7.81
C PHE A 265 -0.16 6.37 -6.75
N PHE A 266 -0.65 6.77 -5.59
CA PHE A 266 0.18 6.93 -4.41
C PHE A 266 0.83 5.58 -4.06
N ASP A 267 2.14 5.59 -3.88
CA ASP A 267 2.90 4.39 -3.51
C ASP A 267 2.60 4.02 -2.05
N PRO A 268 1.97 2.87 -1.78
CA PRO A 268 1.60 2.47 -0.42
C PRO A 268 2.81 2.15 0.47
N SER A 269 4.02 1.99 -0.09
CA SER A 269 5.26 1.81 0.68
C SER A 269 5.84 3.14 1.19
N LYS A 270 5.26 4.27 0.77
CA LYS A 270 5.77 5.62 1.07
C LYS A 270 4.81 6.42 1.93
N VAL A 271 5.36 7.43 2.56
CA VAL A 271 4.63 8.53 3.16
C VAL A 271 4.97 9.83 2.44
N LEU A 272 4.01 10.73 2.32
CA LEU A 272 4.23 12.10 1.89
C LEU A 272 4.37 12.96 3.15
N VAL A 273 5.60 13.39 3.44
CA VAL A 273 5.89 14.32 4.52
C VAL A 273 5.68 15.74 3.99
N ILE A 274 4.94 16.56 4.73
CA ILE A 274 4.54 17.90 4.32
C ILE A 274 5.02 18.91 5.35
N ARG A 275 5.49 20.05 4.86
CA ARG A 275 5.73 21.28 5.61
C ARG A 275 4.74 22.33 5.13
N SER A 276 3.98 22.93 6.04
CA SER A 276 2.98 23.96 5.79
C SER A 276 2.87 24.92 6.97
N ARG A 277 1.96 25.90 6.92
CA ARG A 277 1.77 26.93 7.94
C ARG A 277 3.07 27.66 8.26
N CYS A 278 3.80 27.99 7.21
CA CYS A 278 5.09 28.64 7.31
C CYS A 278 4.96 30.11 7.77
N ARG A 279 5.73 30.51 8.77
CA ARG A 279 5.92 31.90 9.17
C ARG A 279 7.30 32.36 8.79
N TYR A 280 7.47 33.65 8.55
CA TYR A 280 8.69 34.24 8.05
C TYR A 280 9.19 35.32 8.95
N ASN A 281 10.51 35.38 9.14
CA ASN A 281 11.21 36.50 9.73
C ASN A 281 11.15 37.75 8.80
N ALA A 282 11.50 38.92 9.33
CA ALA A 282 11.53 40.16 8.57
C ALA A 282 12.52 40.12 7.39
N ASP A 283 13.57 39.31 7.45
CA ASP A 283 14.53 39.06 6.38
C ASP A 283 14.04 38.04 5.32
N GLY A 284 12.83 37.48 5.51
CA GLY A 284 12.23 36.50 4.60
C GLY A 284 12.74 35.08 4.78
N THR A 285 13.49 34.78 5.83
CA THR A 285 13.85 33.40 6.22
C THR A 285 12.68 32.72 6.93
N LEU A 286 12.70 31.38 6.95
CA LEU A 286 11.66 30.59 7.63
C LEU A 286 11.82 30.73 9.15
N GLU A 287 10.80 31.28 9.83
CA GLU A 287 10.73 31.38 11.29
C GLU A 287 10.17 30.09 11.91
N SER A 288 9.03 29.65 11.39
CA SER A 288 8.37 28.44 11.89
C SER A 288 7.54 27.75 10.81
N ALA A 289 7.30 26.45 11.03
CA ALA A 289 6.45 25.64 10.18
C ALA A 289 5.75 24.55 10.99
N SER A 290 4.66 24.00 10.45
CA SER A 290 4.02 22.78 10.95
C SER A 290 4.34 21.61 10.01
N TYR A 291 4.48 20.43 10.59
CA TYR A 291 4.83 19.21 9.86
C TYR A 291 3.70 18.19 9.94
N PHE A 292 3.50 17.51 8.80
CA PHE A 292 2.47 16.51 8.60
C PHE A 292 3.05 15.31 7.87
N GLN A 293 2.39 14.15 7.98
CA GLN A 293 2.59 13.04 7.06
C GLN A 293 1.26 12.50 6.57
N LEU A 294 1.18 12.23 5.26
CA LEU A 294 0.04 11.60 4.63
C LEU A 294 0.40 10.20 4.16
N ARG A 295 -0.54 9.27 4.33
CA ARG A 295 -0.45 7.88 3.84
C ARG A 295 -1.75 7.44 3.22
N ASP A 296 -1.68 6.40 2.40
CA ASP A 296 -2.85 5.76 1.79
C ASP A 296 -3.75 6.77 1.06
N VAL A 297 -3.14 7.67 0.28
CA VAL A 297 -3.87 8.68 -0.48
C VAL A 297 -4.68 8.00 -1.57
N LYS A 298 -6.00 8.14 -1.49
CA LYS A 298 -6.97 7.62 -2.45
C LYS A 298 -7.90 8.73 -2.90
N TYR A 299 -8.33 8.67 -4.13
CA TYR A 299 -9.29 9.62 -4.70
C TYR A 299 -10.26 8.92 -5.64
N ALA A 300 -11.40 9.54 -5.83
CA ALA A 300 -12.42 9.14 -6.79
C ALA A 300 -13.03 10.41 -7.39
N CYS A 301 -13.38 10.34 -8.67
CA CYS A 301 -14.09 11.41 -9.37
C CYS A 301 -15.17 10.80 -10.24
N ASP A 302 -16.29 11.53 -10.39
CA ASP A 302 -17.31 11.31 -11.40
C ASP A 302 -17.85 12.68 -11.89
N GLU A 303 -18.85 12.67 -12.77
CA GLU A 303 -19.47 13.88 -13.30
C GLU A 303 -20.19 14.74 -12.25
N ARG A 304 -20.42 14.23 -11.03
CA ARG A 304 -21.12 14.90 -9.94
C ARG A 304 -20.18 15.52 -8.92
N GLY A 305 -18.92 15.09 -8.91
CA GLY A 305 -17.93 15.60 -7.98
C GLY A 305 -16.77 14.66 -7.77
N ALA A 306 -16.04 14.93 -6.70
CA ALA A 306 -14.85 14.17 -6.36
C ALA A 306 -14.76 13.90 -4.86
N ALA A 307 -13.92 12.96 -4.50
CA ALA A 307 -13.62 12.62 -3.12
C ALA A 307 -12.14 12.30 -2.95
N VAL A 308 -11.61 12.63 -1.78
CA VAL A 308 -10.26 12.24 -1.36
C VAL A 308 -10.30 11.59 0.02
N ARG A 309 -9.40 10.65 0.24
CA ARG A 309 -9.16 10.02 1.54
C ARG A 309 -7.66 9.78 1.71
N PHE A 310 -7.16 10.05 2.90
CA PHE A 310 -5.80 9.70 3.33
C PHE A 310 -5.74 9.57 4.85
N LEU A 311 -4.70 8.95 5.36
CA LEU A 311 -4.37 8.99 6.78
C LEU A 311 -3.44 10.18 7.01
N SER A 312 -3.81 11.08 7.92
CA SER A 312 -2.99 12.25 8.26
C SER A 312 -2.55 12.20 9.73
N ILE A 313 -1.26 12.45 9.92
CA ILE A 313 -0.65 12.64 11.24
C ILE A 313 0.05 14.00 11.20
N TYR A 314 -0.02 14.75 12.29
CA TYR A 314 0.60 16.07 12.39
C TYR A 314 1.13 16.33 13.80
N ASN A 315 2.19 17.14 13.90
CA ASN A 315 2.60 17.68 15.18
C ASN A 315 1.87 19.00 15.44
N PRO A 316 1.16 19.15 16.59
CA PRO A 316 0.47 20.39 16.93
C PRO A 316 1.42 21.53 17.30
N THR A 317 2.68 21.24 17.64
CA THR A 317 3.70 22.21 18.04
C THR A 317 4.47 22.70 16.82
N PRO A 318 4.46 23.99 16.48
CA PRO A 318 5.28 24.53 15.40
C PRO A 318 6.77 24.23 15.63
N ASN A 319 7.50 24.00 14.54
CA ASN A 319 8.91 23.63 14.51
C ASN A 319 9.28 22.26 15.10
N ASP A 320 8.34 21.57 15.74
CA ASP A 320 8.58 20.21 16.18
C ASP A 320 8.39 19.25 14.98
N THR A 321 9.48 18.66 14.54
CA THR A 321 9.52 17.71 13.42
C THR A 321 9.03 16.32 13.78
N ASN A 322 8.78 16.06 15.08
CA ASN A 322 8.32 14.76 15.54
C ASN A 322 6.94 14.42 14.97
N LEU A 323 6.86 13.36 14.18
CA LEU A 323 5.65 12.83 13.55
C LEU A 323 5.25 11.46 14.12
N GLU A 324 5.85 11.08 15.24
CA GLU A 324 5.50 9.85 15.94
C GLU A 324 4.13 10.02 16.62
N PRO A 325 3.10 9.26 16.21
CA PRO A 325 1.74 9.47 16.69
C PRO A 325 1.55 8.95 18.11
N ALA A 326 0.84 9.72 18.93
CA ALA A 326 0.26 9.24 20.17
C ALA A 326 -0.71 8.07 19.89
N LEU A 327 -0.71 7.07 20.77
CA LEU A 327 -1.54 5.86 20.68
C LEU A 327 -3.00 6.12 21.05
#